data_57b8557b37429b38c8216f0a359ebad9
#
_entry.id   57b8557b37429b38c8216f0a359ebad9
#
_cell.length_a   1.000
_cell.length_b   1.000
_cell.length_c   1.000
_cell.angle_alpha   90.00
_cell.angle_beta   90.00
_cell.angle_gamma   90.00
#
_symmetry.space_group_name_H-M   'P 1'
#
loop_
_entity.id
_entity.type
_entity.pdbx_description
1 polymer ?
#
loop_
_entity_poly.entity_id
_entity_poly.type
_entity_poly.pdbx_seq_one_letter_code
_entity_poly.pdbx_strand_id
1 'polypeptide(L)'
;MNDIDQMARIEREIEKRMEAACEKDGWVVSVAMMPPETTTLHIEKFGETPVTDGDAQAALDSAVAFAKAEFGTSATVERLEEKIPNTRAPYHVTFLVKVDASKRVAELAA
;
A
#
# COMPACT_ATOMS: atom_id res chain seq x y z
N MET A 1 14.25 20.22 12.83
CA MET A 1 13.61 18.90 12.57
C MET A 1 14.62 17.99 11.89
N ASN A 2 14.85 16.79 12.38
CA ASN A 2 15.80 15.89 11.73
C ASN A 2 15.12 15.15 10.56
N ASP A 3 15.94 14.52 9.73
CA ASP A 3 15.46 13.84 8.52
C ASP A 3 14.51 12.70 8.83
N ILE A 4 14.71 12.01 9.96
CA ILE A 4 13.87 10.88 10.38
C ILE A 4 12.46 11.36 10.70
N ASP A 5 12.33 12.46 11.44
CA ASP A 5 11.02 13.02 11.79
C ASP A 5 10.28 13.53 10.57
N GLN A 6 11.01 14.14 9.64
CA GLN A 6 10.44 14.62 8.38
C GLN A 6 9.96 13.45 7.52
N MET A 7 10.74 12.40 7.42
CA MET A 7 10.35 11.20 6.66
C MET A 7 9.14 10.51 7.26
N ALA A 8 9.09 10.38 8.58
CA ALA A 8 7.94 9.79 9.27
C ALA A 8 6.66 10.58 9.00
N ARG A 9 6.75 11.91 8.99
CA ARG A 9 5.62 12.79 8.70
C ARG A 9 5.14 12.61 7.25
N ILE A 10 6.05 12.56 6.30
CA ILE A 10 5.73 12.38 4.88
C ILE A 10 5.10 11.02 4.66
N GLU A 11 5.67 9.96 5.24
CA GLU A 11 5.13 8.61 5.14
C GLU A 11 3.69 8.55 5.66
N ARG A 12 3.44 9.17 6.82
CA ARG A 12 2.10 9.20 7.40
C ARG A 12 1.12 9.98 6.52
N GLU A 13 1.56 11.08 5.94
CA GLU A 13 0.72 11.87 5.03
C GLU A 13 0.32 11.06 3.80
N ILE A 14 1.28 10.37 3.20
CA ILE A 14 1.01 9.52 2.03
C ILE A 14 0.10 8.34 2.41
N GLU A 15 0.33 7.74 3.58
CA GLU A 15 -0.52 6.66 4.07
C GLU A 15 -1.97 7.10 4.24
N LYS A 16 -2.20 8.27 4.79
CA LYS A 16 -3.56 8.83 4.92
C LYS A 16 -4.24 9.02 3.57
N ARG A 17 -3.50 9.48 2.58
CA ARG A 17 -4.03 9.64 1.22
C ARG A 17 -4.39 8.29 0.60
N MET A 18 -3.56 7.29 0.83
CA MET A 18 -3.81 5.94 0.35
C MET A 18 -5.03 5.32 1.04
N GLU A 19 -5.16 5.52 2.35
CA GLU A 19 -6.33 5.08 3.10
C GLU A 19 -7.61 5.64 2.48
N ALA A 20 -7.64 6.94 2.23
CA ALA A 20 -8.81 7.60 1.63
C ALA A 20 -9.13 7.07 0.22
N ALA A 21 -8.11 6.70 -0.55
CA ALA A 21 -8.29 6.24 -1.92
C ALA A 21 -8.62 4.74 -2.02
N CYS A 22 -8.11 3.93 -1.11
CA CYS A 22 -8.06 2.48 -1.28
C CYS A 22 -8.76 1.67 -0.18
N GLU A 23 -8.94 2.21 1.03
CA GLU A 23 -9.57 1.45 2.11
C GLU A 23 -11.07 1.38 1.95
N LYS A 24 -11.54 0.24 1.46
CA LYS A 24 -12.95 -0.09 1.31
C LYS A 24 -13.10 -1.60 1.25
N ASP A 25 -14.30 -2.08 1.50
CA ASP A 25 -14.65 -3.51 1.40
C ASP A 25 -13.74 -4.42 2.24
N GLY A 26 -13.25 -3.92 3.38
CA GLY A 26 -12.41 -4.69 4.29
C GLY A 26 -10.92 -4.67 3.96
N TRP A 27 -10.50 -3.98 2.90
CA TRP A 27 -9.09 -3.81 2.58
C TRP A 27 -8.47 -2.73 3.46
N VAL A 28 -7.25 -2.98 3.91
CA VAL A 28 -6.46 -2.03 4.70
C VAL A 28 -5.11 -1.79 4.03
N VAL A 29 -4.56 -0.60 4.25
CA VAL A 29 -3.32 -0.19 3.61
C VAL A 29 -2.26 0.22 4.62
N SER A 30 -0.99 0.13 4.22
CA SER A 30 0.14 0.69 4.93
C SER A 30 1.23 1.08 3.94
N VAL A 31 2.12 1.96 4.36
CA VAL A 31 3.20 2.47 3.52
C VAL A 31 4.52 2.33 4.25
N ALA A 32 5.52 1.75 3.60
CA ALA A 32 6.88 1.66 4.09
C ALA A 32 7.80 2.42 3.12
N MET A 33 8.40 3.50 3.57
CA MET A 33 9.05 4.50 2.72
C MET A 33 10.55 4.71 3.03
N MET A 34 11.17 3.83 3.77
CA MET A 34 12.60 3.95 4.07
C MET A 34 13.37 2.76 3.52
N PRO A 35 14.24 2.99 2.48
CA PRO A 35 14.50 4.27 1.80
C PRO A 35 13.42 4.60 0.75
N PRO A 36 13.28 5.89 0.39
CA PRO A 36 12.22 6.29 -0.56
C PRO A 36 12.32 5.63 -1.93
N GLU A 37 13.52 5.30 -2.37
CA GLU A 37 13.76 4.64 -3.67
C GLU A 37 13.10 3.26 -3.75
N THR A 38 12.86 2.64 -2.59
CA THR A 38 12.26 1.31 -2.50
C THR A 38 10.99 1.33 -1.65
N THR A 39 10.18 2.36 -1.85
CA THR A 39 8.90 2.49 -1.15
C THR A 39 7.97 1.32 -1.51
N THR A 40 7.35 0.73 -0.50
CA THR A 40 6.38 -0.34 -0.67
C THR A 40 5.03 0.11 -0.15
N LEU A 41 4.03 0.03 -1.02
CA LEU A 41 2.63 0.25 -0.66
C LEU A 41 2.01 -1.11 -0.43
N HIS A 42 1.41 -1.31 0.75
CA HIS A 42 0.74 -2.56 1.09
C HIS A 42 -0.76 -2.35 1.03
N ILE A 43 -1.47 -3.29 0.42
CA ILE A 43 -2.92 -3.37 0.54
C ILE A 43 -3.28 -4.82 0.82
N GLU A 44 -4.02 -5.06 1.90
CA GLU A 44 -4.29 -6.42 2.35
C GLU A 44 -5.70 -6.60 2.88
N LYS A 45 -6.17 -7.83 2.84
CA LYS A 45 -7.47 -8.21 3.38
C LYS A 45 -7.38 -9.58 4.04
N PHE A 46 -8.01 -9.67 5.20
CA PHE A 46 -8.28 -10.94 5.89
C PHE A 46 -9.74 -11.28 5.69
N GLY A 47 -10.05 -12.53 5.38
CA GLY A 47 -11.42 -12.96 5.16
C GLY A 47 -11.76 -14.28 5.83
N GLU A 48 -13.01 -14.46 6.21
CA GLU A 48 -13.54 -15.72 6.70
C GLU A 48 -13.71 -16.72 5.57
N THR A 49 -13.89 -16.21 4.35
CA THR A 49 -13.96 -16.96 3.11
C THR A 49 -12.85 -16.53 2.17
N PRO A 50 -12.48 -17.33 1.17
CA PRO A 50 -11.47 -16.92 0.20
C PRO A 50 -11.82 -15.59 -0.47
N VAL A 51 -10.81 -14.74 -0.65
CA VAL A 51 -10.97 -13.47 -1.37
C VAL A 51 -11.22 -13.79 -2.84
N THR A 52 -12.28 -13.24 -3.42
CA THR A 52 -12.60 -13.49 -4.82
C THR A 52 -11.61 -12.79 -5.74
N ASP A 53 -11.42 -13.31 -6.95
CA ASP A 53 -10.55 -12.70 -7.95
C ASP A 53 -11.01 -11.29 -8.32
N GLY A 54 -12.33 -11.07 -8.37
CA GLY A 54 -12.90 -9.76 -8.64
C GLY A 54 -12.55 -8.73 -7.56
N ASP A 55 -12.69 -9.10 -6.30
CA ASP A 55 -12.33 -8.23 -5.18
C ASP A 55 -10.83 -7.95 -5.15
N ALA A 56 -10.03 -8.98 -5.38
CA ALA A 56 -8.58 -8.84 -5.42
C ALA A 56 -8.15 -7.90 -6.54
N GLN A 57 -8.72 -8.05 -7.73
CA GLN A 57 -8.39 -7.21 -8.86
C GLN A 57 -8.80 -5.74 -8.63
N ALA A 58 -9.97 -5.52 -8.05
CA ALA A 58 -10.44 -4.16 -7.74
C ALA A 58 -9.51 -3.47 -6.74
N ALA A 59 -9.07 -4.18 -5.71
CA ALA A 59 -8.12 -3.65 -4.73
C ALA A 59 -6.77 -3.32 -5.36
N LEU A 60 -6.25 -4.23 -6.18
CA LEU A 60 -4.99 -4.01 -6.89
C LEU A 60 -5.09 -2.80 -7.82
N ASP A 61 -6.18 -2.70 -8.58
CA ASP A 61 -6.38 -1.58 -9.50
C ASP A 61 -6.40 -0.24 -8.74
N SER A 62 -7.04 -0.19 -7.58
CA SER A 62 -7.07 1.04 -6.78
C SER A 62 -5.68 1.42 -6.26
N ALA A 63 -4.90 0.44 -5.81
CA ALA A 63 -3.54 0.67 -5.31
C ALA A 63 -2.60 1.12 -6.44
N VAL A 64 -2.69 0.51 -7.60
CA VAL A 64 -1.88 0.89 -8.77
C VAL A 64 -2.26 2.29 -9.27
N ALA A 65 -3.55 2.60 -9.30
CA ALA A 65 -4.03 3.93 -9.68
C ALA A 65 -3.52 5.00 -8.70
N PHE A 66 -3.56 4.71 -7.40
CA PHE A 66 -2.99 5.59 -6.38
C PHE A 66 -1.49 5.80 -6.60
N ALA A 67 -0.74 4.73 -6.85
CA ALA A 67 0.70 4.81 -7.07
C ALA A 67 1.04 5.70 -8.26
N LYS A 68 0.32 5.55 -9.36
CA LYS A 68 0.52 6.39 -10.54
C LYS A 68 0.19 7.86 -10.29
N ALA A 69 -0.93 8.12 -9.62
CA ALA A 69 -1.36 9.50 -9.32
C ALA A 69 -0.41 10.19 -8.35
N GLU A 70 0.04 9.48 -7.31
CA GLU A 70 0.87 10.08 -6.27
C GLU A 70 2.34 10.16 -6.65
N PHE A 71 2.89 9.14 -7.30
CA PHE A 71 4.33 9.06 -7.57
C PHE A 71 4.69 9.21 -9.05
N GLY A 72 3.73 9.06 -9.94
CA GLY A 72 3.96 9.24 -11.38
C GLY A 72 4.86 8.19 -12.03
N THR A 73 5.17 7.10 -11.33
CA THR A 73 6.09 6.08 -11.83
C THR A 73 5.40 4.74 -12.04
N SER A 74 6.06 3.87 -12.81
CA SER A 74 5.63 2.49 -12.98
C SER A 74 5.81 1.73 -11.67
N ALA A 75 4.81 0.96 -11.31
CA ALA A 75 4.86 0.15 -10.10
C ALA A 75 5.15 -1.31 -10.45
N THR A 76 5.97 -1.96 -9.62
CA THR A 76 6.14 -3.41 -9.64
C THR A 76 5.20 -4.00 -8.61
N VAL A 77 4.45 -5.03 -8.98
CA VAL A 77 3.45 -5.64 -8.11
C VAL A 77 3.87 -7.04 -7.71
N GLU A 78 3.74 -7.35 -6.43
CA GLU A 78 3.91 -8.70 -5.90
C GLU A 78 2.63 -9.08 -5.15
N ARG A 79 2.11 -10.28 -5.42
CA ARG A 79 0.94 -10.80 -4.73
C ARG A 79 1.38 -11.89 -3.76
N LEU A 80 0.96 -11.78 -2.51
CA LEU A 80 1.17 -12.78 -1.48
C LEU A 80 -0.18 -13.29 -1.02
N GLU A 81 -0.33 -14.60 -0.97
CA GLU A 81 -1.58 -15.22 -0.58
C GLU A 81 -1.28 -16.38 0.37
N GLU A 82 -1.96 -16.39 1.52
CA GLU A 82 -1.74 -17.43 2.50
C GLU A 82 -3.01 -17.76 3.26
N LYS A 83 -3.02 -18.93 3.88
CA LYS A 83 -4.09 -19.36 4.75
C LYS A 83 -3.53 -19.49 6.17
N ILE A 84 -4.06 -18.72 7.10
CA ILE A 84 -3.59 -18.69 8.49
C ILE A 84 -4.52 -19.58 9.33
N PRO A 85 -4.06 -20.73 9.82
CA PRO A 85 -4.91 -21.64 10.57
C PRO A 85 -5.30 -21.09 11.93
N ASN A 86 -6.39 -21.59 12.48
CA ASN A 86 -6.85 -21.29 13.84
C ASN A 86 -7.21 -19.82 14.08
N THR A 87 -7.67 -19.12 13.04
CA THR A 87 -8.19 -17.75 13.17
C THR A 87 -9.60 -17.68 12.61
N ARG A 88 -10.32 -16.61 12.95
CA ARG A 88 -11.67 -16.37 12.39
C ARG A 88 -11.62 -15.96 10.93
N ALA A 89 -10.50 -15.36 10.51
CA ALA A 89 -10.30 -14.89 9.15
C ALA A 89 -9.02 -15.49 8.59
N PRO A 90 -9.03 -16.79 8.21
CA PRO A 90 -7.81 -17.50 7.83
C PRO A 90 -7.28 -17.13 6.44
N TYR A 91 -8.11 -16.55 5.59
CA TYR A 91 -7.70 -16.20 4.23
C TYR A 91 -7.11 -14.81 4.21
N HIS A 92 -5.87 -14.70 3.70
CA HIS A 92 -5.12 -13.45 3.69
C HIS A 92 -4.52 -13.23 2.31
N VAL A 93 -4.81 -12.07 1.74
CA VAL A 93 -4.23 -11.66 0.46
C VAL A 93 -3.59 -10.29 0.66
N THR A 94 -2.34 -10.16 0.24
CA THR A 94 -1.59 -8.91 0.27
C THR A 94 -1.05 -8.62 -1.11
N PHE A 95 -1.21 -7.37 -1.56
CA PHE A 95 -0.47 -6.86 -2.71
C PHE A 95 0.58 -5.89 -2.21
N LEU A 96 1.81 -6.05 -2.70
CA LEU A 96 2.91 -5.13 -2.46
C LEU A 96 3.14 -4.38 -3.76
N VAL A 97 2.92 -3.07 -3.73
CA VAL A 97 3.12 -2.21 -4.89
C VAL A 97 4.37 -1.39 -4.62
N LYS A 98 5.44 -1.65 -5.37
CA LYS A 98 6.76 -1.04 -5.15
C LYS A 98 6.96 0.11 -6.13
N VAL A 99 7.36 1.25 -5.58
CA VAL A 99 7.57 2.48 -6.35
C VAL A 99 8.83 3.19 -5.86
N ASP A 100 9.39 4.02 -6.72
CA ASP A 100 10.42 4.99 -6.32
C ASP A 100 9.70 6.28 -5.93
N ALA A 101 9.71 6.60 -4.66
CA ALA A 101 9.05 7.78 -4.12
C ALA A 101 10.01 8.96 -3.88
N SER A 102 11.28 8.86 -4.28
CA SER A 102 12.28 9.87 -3.96
C SER A 102 11.93 11.26 -4.48
N LYS A 103 11.39 11.36 -5.68
CA LYS A 103 10.96 12.64 -6.25
C LYS A 103 9.81 13.25 -5.45
N ARG A 104 8.81 12.44 -5.11
CA ARG A 104 7.66 12.91 -4.36
C ARG A 104 8.04 13.33 -2.95
N VAL A 105 8.94 12.58 -2.31
CA VAL A 105 9.47 12.94 -0.99
C VAL A 105 10.16 14.30 -1.05
N ALA A 106 10.99 14.53 -2.06
CA ALA A 106 11.66 15.83 -2.24
C ALA A 106 10.64 16.97 -2.39
N GLU A 107 9.56 16.76 -3.14
CA GLU A 107 8.50 17.75 -3.30
C GLU A 107 7.80 18.07 -1.98
N LEU A 108 7.48 17.03 -1.19
CA LEU A 108 6.79 17.21 0.09
C LEU A 108 7.69 17.73 1.20
N ALA A 109 9.01 17.56 1.07
CA ALA A 109 9.99 18.06 2.03
C ALA A 109 10.35 19.52 1.78
N ALA A 110 10.04 20.07 0.61
CA ALA A 110 10.39 21.43 0.24
C ALA A 110 9.57 22.48 1.01
#